data_b188557d35cdfcdbb21ab8acc000f932
#
_entry.id   b188557d35cdfcdbb21ab8acc000f932
#
_cell.length_a   1.000
_cell.length_b   1.000
_cell.length_c   1.000
_cell.angle_alpha   90.00
_cell.angle_beta   90.00
_cell.angle_gamma   90.00
#
_symmetry.space_group_name_H-M   'P 1'
#
loop_
_entity.id
_entity.type
_entity.pdbx_description
1 polymer ?
#
loop_
_entity_poly.entity_id
_entity_poly.type
_entity_poly.pdbx_seq_one_letter_code
_entity_poly.pdbx_strand_id
1 'polypeptide(L)'
;MKKTISSVIMLVTVALIFCSCNNTGFNESRDITVISREEGSGTRASFVELFDIYSKTTSGKIYDATTDYADITQSSGVMLTSVSTNRYAIGYLSVNALNDSIRAVSIDGVEPTTDNIKNGDYKVARSFNIAVKDELSAVSKDFISYIKSSIGREIIEKSGYVAVLEGDEYVTKKLSGKITVNGSSSVSPIMETLAEEYMKLNSKVKIEINISDSSTGITSAINGNCDIGMSSRTINQSELNKGIKSIEIAKDGIAVIVNKYNTVKNLSSSAVNSIYRGDCLRWIDIK
;
A
#
# COMPACT_ATOMS: atom_id res chain seq x y z
N MET A 1 46.03 -13.54 52.87
CA MET A 1 45.39 -14.41 51.91
C MET A 1 43.84 -14.41 51.97
N LYS A 2 43.17 -14.37 53.12
CA LYS A 2 41.68 -14.38 53.20
C LYS A 2 41.00 -13.12 52.64
N LYS A 3 41.60 -11.94 52.70
CA LYS A 3 41.02 -10.65 52.16
C LYS A 3 41.06 -10.55 50.63
N THR A 4 42.05 -11.17 49.98
CA THR A 4 42.18 -11.17 48.49
C THR A 4 41.21 -12.14 47.85
N ILE A 5 40.86 -13.25 48.47
CA ILE A 5 39.87 -14.20 47.97
C ILE A 5 38.45 -13.66 47.99
N SER A 6 38.13 -12.87 49.06
CA SER A 6 36.79 -12.23 49.17
C SER A 6 36.57 -11.17 48.09
N SER A 7 37.62 -10.41 47.70
CA SER A 7 37.51 -9.39 46.65
C SER A 7 37.39 -9.99 45.25
N VAL A 8 37.99 -11.15 44.98
CA VAL A 8 37.89 -11.83 43.69
C VAL A 8 36.51 -12.47 43.50
N ILE A 9 35.93 -13.03 44.58
CA ILE A 9 34.57 -13.61 44.55
C ILE A 9 33.53 -12.51 44.34
N MET A 10 33.71 -11.32 44.93
CA MET A 10 32.78 -10.19 44.74
C MET A 10 32.88 -9.60 43.32
N LEU A 11 34.05 -9.64 42.67
CA LEU A 11 34.22 -9.17 41.29
C LEU A 11 33.61 -10.12 40.27
N VAL A 12 33.65 -11.45 40.53
CA VAL A 12 33.04 -12.46 39.66
C VAL A 12 31.52 -12.45 39.77
N THR A 13 30.95 -12.21 40.94
CA THR A 13 29.50 -12.05 41.12
C THR A 13 28.93 -10.80 40.47
N VAL A 14 29.66 -9.70 40.45
CA VAL A 14 29.24 -8.47 39.73
C VAL A 14 29.32 -8.65 38.21
N ALA A 15 30.30 -9.40 37.69
CA ALA A 15 30.40 -9.70 36.24
C ALA A 15 29.25 -10.59 35.71
N LEU A 16 28.67 -11.45 36.60
CA LEU A 16 27.52 -12.31 36.19
C LEU A 16 26.17 -11.56 36.18
N ILE A 17 26.06 -10.38 36.81
CA ILE A 17 24.81 -9.60 36.83
C ILE A 17 24.71 -8.74 35.56
N PHE A 18 25.80 -8.47 34.84
CA PHE A 18 25.79 -7.73 33.55
C PHE A 18 25.53 -8.60 32.31
N CYS A 19 25.40 -9.94 32.46
CA CYS A 19 24.77 -10.77 31.45
C CYS A 19 23.24 -10.73 31.55
N SER A 20 22.67 -9.56 31.84
CA SER A 20 21.25 -9.30 31.60
C SER A 20 21.06 -9.31 30.09
N CYS A 21 20.52 -10.41 29.62
CA CYS A 21 20.13 -10.63 28.23
C CYS A 21 19.35 -9.42 27.74
N ASN A 22 19.99 -8.55 26.99
CA ASN A 22 19.31 -7.76 25.97
C ASN A 22 18.75 -8.78 24.98
N ASN A 23 17.67 -9.45 25.36
CA ASN A 23 16.92 -10.30 24.45
C ASN A 23 16.21 -9.37 23.45
N THR A 24 17.02 -8.78 22.56
CA THR A 24 16.56 -7.95 21.44
C THR A 24 15.95 -8.78 20.33
N GLY A 25 15.87 -10.11 20.54
CA GLY A 25 15.31 -11.08 19.60
C GLY A 25 13.80 -10.91 19.43
N PHE A 26 13.32 -11.24 18.25
CA PHE A 26 11.89 -11.41 17.98
C PHE A 26 11.37 -12.64 18.76
N ASN A 27 10.25 -12.47 19.45
CA ASN A 27 9.63 -13.55 20.25
C ASN A 27 8.35 -14.03 19.55
N GLU A 28 8.41 -15.19 18.92
CA GLU A 28 7.30 -15.78 18.16
C GLU A 28 6.08 -16.17 19.03
N SER A 29 6.24 -16.29 20.36
CA SER A 29 5.11 -16.56 21.27
C SER A 29 4.24 -15.33 21.55
N ARG A 30 4.62 -14.16 21.06
CA ARG A 30 3.83 -12.93 21.21
C ARG A 30 2.70 -12.90 20.21
N ASP A 31 1.64 -12.17 20.60
CA ASP A 31 0.50 -11.97 19.75
C ASP A 31 0.86 -11.12 18.52
N ILE A 32 0.19 -11.40 17.41
CA ILE A 32 0.28 -10.63 16.18
C ILE A 32 -0.57 -9.37 16.35
N THR A 33 0.03 -8.20 16.17
CA THR A 33 -0.73 -6.95 16.04
C THR A 33 -1.13 -6.78 14.57
N VAL A 34 -2.38 -7.06 14.26
CA VAL A 34 -2.92 -6.89 12.91
C VAL A 34 -3.20 -5.42 12.68
N ILE A 35 -2.62 -4.86 11.62
CA ILE A 35 -2.88 -3.47 11.20
C ILE A 35 -3.56 -3.48 9.85
N SER A 36 -4.70 -2.82 9.75
CA SER A 36 -5.47 -2.70 8.51
C SER A 36 -5.67 -1.24 8.12
N ARG A 37 -6.27 -1.03 6.97
CA ARG A 37 -6.64 0.29 6.45
C ARG A 37 -8.11 0.57 6.73
N GLU A 38 -8.47 1.82 6.60
CA GLU A 38 -9.84 2.34 6.68
C GLU A 38 -10.77 1.70 5.62
N GLU A 39 -12.07 1.71 5.86
CA GLU A 39 -13.08 1.05 5.01
C GLU A 39 -13.09 1.57 3.57
N GLY A 40 -12.89 2.86 3.34
CA GLY A 40 -12.81 3.47 2.01
C GLY A 40 -11.54 3.15 1.22
N SER A 41 -10.53 2.53 1.87
CA SER A 41 -9.25 2.23 1.25
C SER A 41 -9.36 1.21 0.12
N GLY A 42 -8.93 1.62 -1.09
CA GLY A 42 -8.79 0.68 -2.21
C GLY A 42 -7.73 -0.39 -1.95
N THR A 43 -6.69 -0.10 -1.16
CA THR A 43 -5.69 -1.08 -0.77
C THR A 43 -6.29 -2.17 0.10
N ARG A 44 -7.14 -1.80 1.09
CA ARG A 44 -7.88 -2.76 1.90
C ARG A 44 -8.82 -3.61 1.04
N ALA A 45 -9.59 -2.97 0.17
CA ALA A 45 -10.52 -3.69 -0.69
C ALA A 45 -9.81 -4.74 -1.57
N SER A 46 -8.69 -4.35 -2.24
CA SER A 46 -7.90 -5.30 -3.03
C SER A 46 -7.21 -6.36 -2.18
N PHE A 47 -6.71 -6.02 -1.00
CA PHE A 47 -6.08 -6.97 -0.08
C PHE A 47 -7.07 -8.02 0.41
N VAL A 48 -8.26 -7.60 0.82
CA VAL A 48 -9.37 -8.48 1.26
C VAL A 48 -9.79 -9.41 0.12
N GLU A 49 -9.88 -8.90 -1.10
CA GLU A 49 -10.20 -9.68 -2.30
C GLU A 49 -9.14 -10.73 -2.60
N LEU A 50 -7.86 -10.32 -2.65
CA LEU A 50 -6.74 -11.17 -3.06
C LEU A 50 -6.42 -12.29 -2.06
N PHE A 51 -6.76 -12.10 -0.80
CA PHE A 51 -6.56 -13.09 0.26
C PHE A 51 -7.85 -13.76 0.74
N ASP A 52 -8.98 -13.57 0.03
CA ASP A 52 -10.29 -14.15 0.38
C ASP A 52 -10.74 -13.86 1.82
N ILE A 53 -10.44 -12.65 2.34
CA ILE A 53 -10.81 -12.26 3.71
C ILE A 53 -12.27 -11.82 3.74
N TYR A 54 -13.15 -12.72 3.34
CA TYR A 54 -14.60 -12.51 3.29
C TYR A 54 -15.36 -13.43 4.22
N SER A 55 -16.54 -12.97 4.63
CA SER A 55 -17.59 -13.82 5.20
C SER A 55 -18.91 -13.55 4.48
N LYS A 56 -19.85 -14.47 4.67
CA LYS A 56 -21.19 -14.36 4.11
C LYS A 56 -22.20 -14.30 5.24
N THR A 57 -23.14 -13.37 5.13
CA THR A 57 -24.32 -13.36 6.00
C THR A 57 -25.23 -14.55 5.70
N THR A 58 -26.21 -14.83 6.56
CA THR A 58 -27.25 -15.83 6.31
C THR A 58 -28.08 -15.54 5.05
N SER A 59 -28.17 -14.27 4.64
CA SER A 59 -28.81 -13.84 3.39
C SER A 59 -27.90 -13.94 2.14
N GLY A 60 -26.66 -14.44 2.31
CA GLY A 60 -25.69 -14.60 1.22
C GLY A 60 -24.90 -13.34 0.84
N LYS A 61 -25.09 -12.21 1.54
CA LYS A 61 -24.32 -10.98 1.32
C LYS A 61 -22.88 -11.19 1.78
N ILE A 62 -21.93 -10.92 0.89
CA ILE A 62 -20.49 -10.95 1.17
C ILE A 62 -20.07 -9.65 1.87
N TYR A 63 -19.22 -9.77 2.90
CA TYR A 63 -18.65 -8.63 3.61
C TYR A 63 -17.18 -8.89 3.98
N ASP A 64 -16.43 -7.81 4.18
CA ASP A 64 -15.05 -7.84 4.67
C ASP A 64 -15.02 -8.44 6.10
N ALA A 65 -14.25 -9.50 6.27
CA ALA A 65 -14.13 -10.25 7.51
C ALA A 65 -12.79 -9.97 8.22
N THR A 66 -12.15 -8.84 7.93
CA THR A 66 -11.00 -8.39 8.71
C THR A 66 -11.38 -8.33 10.19
N THR A 67 -10.55 -8.92 11.05
CA THR A 67 -10.81 -8.99 12.49
C THR A 67 -11.07 -7.63 13.11
N ASP A 68 -12.02 -7.56 14.03
CA ASP A 68 -12.36 -6.34 14.78
C ASP A 68 -11.22 -5.89 15.72
N TYR A 69 -10.23 -6.76 15.97
CA TYR A 69 -9.03 -6.43 16.75
C TYR A 69 -7.93 -5.73 15.93
N ALA A 70 -8.15 -5.52 14.63
CA ALA A 70 -7.17 -4.84 13.79
C ALA A 70 -7.10 -3.34 14.11
N ASP A 71 -5.88 -2.83 14.29
CA ASP A 71 -5.63 -1.39 14.36
C ASP A 71 -5.87 -0.76 12.98
N ILE A 72 -6.70 0.26 12.92
CA ILE A 72 -7.08 0.90 11.65
C ILE A 72 -6.26 2.15 11.38
N THR A 73 -5.64 2.22 10.20
CA THR A 73 -4.84 3.34 9.73
C THR A 73 -5.50 4.06 8.55
N GLN A 74 -5.32 5.40 8.48
CA GLN A 74 -6.00 6.26 7.51
C GLN A 74 -5.20 6.53 6.22
N SER A 75 -3.95 6.04 6.14
CA SER A 75 -3.11 6.23 4.95
C SER A 75 -1.96 5.21 4.88
N SER A 76 -1.33 5.11 3.71
CA SER A 76 -0.12 4.28 3.52
C SER A 76 1.03 4.72 4.42
N GLY A 77 1.21 6.02 4.65
CA GLY A 77 2.26 6.55 5.52
C GLY A 77 2.04 6.19 7.00
N VAL A 78 0.78 6.25 7.49
CA VAL A 78 0.45 5.82 8.86
C VAL A 78 0.64 4.31 9.00
N MET A 79 0.23 3.50 8.02
CA MET A 79 0.48 2.05 8.00
C MET A 79 1.98 1.74 8.14
N LEU A 80 2.82 2.38 7.33
CA LEU A 80 4.27 2.22 7.39
C LEU A 80 4.82 2.55 8.78
N THR A 81 4.43 3.69 9.35
CA THR A 81 4.86 4.12 10.68
C THR A 81 4.41 3.13 11.75
N SER A 82 3.16 2.69 11.72
CA SER A 82 2.60 1.75 12.71
C SER A 82 3.35 0.41 12.70
N VAL A 83 3.65 -0.16 11.53
CA VAL A 83 4.42 -1.40 11.41
C VAL A 83 5.88 -1.20 11.84
N SER A 84 6.50 -0.08 11.46
CA SER A 84 7.91 0.20 11.81
C SER A 84 8.14 0.38 13.31
N THR A 85 7.15 0.85 14.04
CA THR A 85 7.24 1.11 15.48
C THR A 85 6.78 -0.05 16.36
N ASN A 86 6.03 -1.01 15.81
CA ASN A 86 5.57 -2.19 16.53
C ASN A 86 6.25 -3.46 16.01
N ARG A 87 7.09 -4.08 16.85
CA ARG A 87 7.87 -5.28 16.50
C ARG A 87 7.02 -6.49 16.09
N TYR A 88 5.79 -6.56 16.59
CA TYR A 88 4.88 -7.70 16.38
C TYR A 88 3.76 -7.39 15.39
N ALA A 89 3.86 -6.26 14.71
CA ALA A 89 2.87 -5.84 13.73
C ALA A 89 3.03 -6.58 12.40
N ILE A 90 1.89 -6.82 11.79
CA ILE A 90 1.72 -7.16 10.37
C ILE A 90 0.82 -6.12 9.73
N GLY A 91 1.16 -5.70 8.53
CA GLY A 91 0.39 -4.74 7.75
C GLY A 91 0.55 -4.98 6.25
N TYR A 92 0.05 -4.07 5.44
CA TYR A 92 0.19 -4.15 3.99
C TYR A 92 0.21 -2.74 3.36
N LEU A 93 0.97 -2.60 2.29
CA LEU A 93 1.06 -1.35 1.52
C LEU A 93 1.54 -1.62 0.08
N SER A 94 1.61 -0.58 -0.74
CA SER A 94 2.22 -0.65 -2.08
C SER A 94 3.69 -1.07 -1.99
N VAL A 95 4.13 -1.94 -2.89
CA VAL A 95 5.54 -2.35 -3.02
C VAL A 95 6.45 -1.13 -3.14
N ASN A 96 6.01 -0.10 -3.84
CA ASN A 96 6.78 1.13 -4.05
C ASN A 96 6.85 2.07 -2.82
N ALA A 97 6.13 1.75 -1.75
CA ALA A 97 6.23 2.46 -0.47
C ALA A 97 7.16 1.77 0.54
N LEU A 98 7.82 0.67 0.15
CA LEU A 98 8.78 -0.04 0.99
C LEU A 98 10.03 0.83 1.25
N ASN A 99 10.55 0.73 2.47
CA ASN A 99 11.82 1.34 2.87
C ASN A 99 12.51 0.52 3.97
N ASP A 100 13.69 0.93 4.39
CA ASP A 100 14.54 0.21 5.36
C ASP A 100 13.97 0.13 6.80
N SER A 101 12.85 0.79 7.10
CA SER A 101 12.22 0.75 8.43
C SER A 101 11.35 -0.48 8.65
N ILE A 102 10.93 -1.14 7.58
CA ILE A 102 10.06 -2.32 7.54
C ILE A 102 10.65 -3.40 6.65
N ARG A 103 10.03 -4.56 6.64
CA ARG A 103 10.39 -5.65 5.74
C ARG A 103 9.14 -6.24 5.09
N ALA A 104 9.19 -6.43 3.78
CA ALA A 104 8.21 -7.23 3.06
C ALA A 104 8.49 -8.73 3.29
N VAL A 105 7.44 -9.53 3.32
CA VAL A 105 7.52 -10.99 3.34
C VAL A 105 7.13 -11.53 1.96
N SER A 106 7.74 -12.65 1.57
CA SER A 106 7.31 -13.40 0.39
C SER A 106 5.92 -13.99 0.63
N ILE A 107 5.11 -14.09 -0.41
CA ILE A 107 3.83 -14.78 -0.36
C ILE A 107 3.90 -16.01 -1.26
N ASP A 108 3.58 -17.17 -0.68
CA ASP A 108 3.67 -18.48 -1.36
C ASP A 108 5.05 -18.71 -2.02
N GLY A 109 6.11 -18.21 -1.37
CA GLY A 109 7.50 -18.32 -1.83
C GLY A 109 7.93 -17.25 -2.84
N VAL A 110 7.05 -16.34 -3.27
CA VAL A 110 7.35 -15.31 -4.27
C VAL A 110 7.54 -13.94 -3.59
N GLU A 111 8.65 -13.27 -3.89
CA GLU A 111 8.95 -11.94 -3.37
C GLU A 111 8.13 -10.85 -4.10
N PRO A 112 7.70 -9.79 -3.38
CA PRO A 112 6.98 -8.67 -3.96
C PRO A 112 7.95 -7.71 -4.69
N THR A 113 8.44 -8.13 -5.85
CA THR A 113 9.29 -7.31 -6.72
C THR A 113 8.53 -6.85 -7.95
N THR A 114 8.94 -5.71 -8.54
CA THR A 114 8.34 -5.20 -9.79
C THR A 114 8.40 -6.23 -10.92
N ASP A 115 9.50 -6.98 -11.02
CA ASP A 115 9.65 -8.02 -12.05
C ASP A 115 8.66 -9.17 -11.84
N ASN A 116 8.50 -9.66 -10.60
CA ASN A 116 7.55 -10.72 -10.28
C ASN A 116 6.09 -10.26 -10.48
N ILE A 117 5.80 -8.99 -10.25
CA ILE A 117 4.48 -8.39 -10.53
C ILE A 117 4.25 -8.32 -12.04
N LYS A 118 5.24 -7.85 -12.78
CA LYS A 118 5.19 -7.72 -14.25
C LYS A 118 5.01 -9.07 -14.95
N ASN A 119 5.72 -10.08 -14.49
CA ASN A 119 5.64 -11.43 -15.04
C ASN A 119 4.39 -12.20 -14.57
N GLY A 120 3.70 -11.69 -13.56
CA GLY A 120 2.53 -12.32 -12.96
C GLY A 120 2.87 -13.48 -12.03
N ASP A 121 4.11 -13.61 -11.58
CA ASP A 121 4.53 -14.59 -10.57
C ASP A 121 4.00 -14.19 -9.20
N TYR A 122 4.15 -12.90 -8.81
CA TYR A 122 3.56 -12.35 -7.61
C TYR A 122 2.09 -12.02 -7.83
N LYS A 123 1.19 -12.82 -7.22
CA LYS A 123 -0.26 -12.74 -7.44
C LYS A 123 -0.94 -11.61 -6.68
N VAL A 124 -0.29 -11.04 -5.65
CA VAL A 124 -0.87 -10.00 -4.81
C VAL A 124 -0.63 -8.63 -5.47
N ALA A 125 -1.27 -8.42 -6.62
CA ALA A 125 -1.17 -7.23 -7.44
C ALA A 125 -2.56 -6.66 -7.76
N ARG A 126 -2.62 -5.37 -8.00
CA ARG A 126 -3.84 -4.60 -8.25
C ARG A 126 -3.64 -3.54 -9.32
N SER A 127 -4.74 -3.04 -9.87
CA SER A 127 -4.74 -1.91 -10.79
C SER A 127 -4.79 -0.57 -10.04
N PHE A 128 -3.99 0.39 -10.49
CA PHE A 128 -4.18 1.80 -10.20
C PHE A 128 -5.02 2.43 -11.29
N ASN A 129 -6.11 3.06 -10.89
CA ASN A 129 -7.11 3.61 -11.77
C ASN A 129 -7.31 5.10 -11.50
N ILE A 130 -7.69 5.85 -12.55
CA ILE A 130 -8.27 7.17 -12.41
C ILE A 130 -9.74 7.13 -12.85
N ALA A 131 -10.57 7.81 -12.05
CA ALA A 131 -11.99 8.02 -12.31
C ALA A 131 -12.19 9.41 -12.90
N VAL A 132 -12.85 9.51 -14.06
CA VAL A 132 -13.07 10.77 -14.75
C VAL A 132 -14.47 10.84 -15.34
N LYS A 133 -15.01 12.05 -15.46
CA LYS A 133 -16.24 12.29 -16.22
C LYS A 133 -15.97 12.40 -17.72
N ASP A 134 -16.99 12.32 -18.55
CA ASP A 134 -16.89 12.57 -20.00
C ASP A 134 -16.59 14.04 -20.32
N GLU A 135 -17.20 14.93 -19.55
CA GLU A 135 -17.03 16.38 -19.71
C GLU A 135 -15.89 16.90 -18.85
N LEU A 136 -14.69 16.84 -19.41
CA LEU A 136 -13.48 17.37 -18.80
C LEU A 136 -13.03 18.66 -19.50
N SER A 137 -12.34 19.53 -18.76
CA SER A 137 -11.65 20.67 -19.32
C SER A 137 -10.59 20.25 -20.34
N ALA A 138 -10.21 21.14 -21.25
CA ALA A 138 -9.15 20.87 -22.23
C ALA A 138 -7.82 20.50 -21.55
N VAL A 139 -7.51 21.16 -20.41
CA VAL A 139 -6.27 20.90 -19.67
C VAL A 139 -6.31 19.56 -18.94
N SER A 140 -7.47 19.16 -18.40
CA SER A 140 -7.62 17.82 -17.76
C SER A 140 -7.52 16.69 -18.79
N LYS A 141 -8.12 16.86 -19.98
CA LYS A 141 -7.98 15.92 -21.09
C LYS A 141 -6.53 15.79 -21.56
N ASP A 142 -5.80 16.89 -21.63
CA ASP A 142 -4.40 16.91 -22.04
C ASP A 142 -3.49 16.22 -21.01
N PHE A 143 -3.71 16.45 -19.71
CA PHE A 143 -2.99 15.76 -18.65
C PHE A 143 -3.24 14.25 -18.67
N ILE A 144 -4.47 13.80 -18.92
CA ILE A 144 -4.77 12.37 -19.10
C ILE A 144 -4.05 11.80 -20.34
N SER A 145 -3.99 12.57 -21.44
CA SER A 145 -3.22 12.16 -22.62
C SER A 145 -1.73 12.07 -22.32
N TYR A 146 -1.19 12.96 -21.49
CA TYR A 146 0.19 12.89 -21.01
C TYR A 146 0.44 11.65 -20.15
N ILE A 147 -0.43 11.33 -19.19
CA ILE A 147 -0.33 10.11 -18.38
C ILE A 147 -0.29 8.87 -19.28
N LYS A 148 -1.09 8.86 -20.35
CA LYS A 148 -1.21 7.75 -21.29
C LYS A 148 -0.10 7.70 -22.34
N SER A 149 0.74 8.71 -22.44
CA SER A 149 1.80 8.81 -23.46
C SER A 149 3.04 7.96 -23.12
N SER A 150 3.95 7.86 -24.10
CA SER A 150 5.27 7.24 -23.91
C SER A 150 6.07 7.86 -22.75
N ILE A 151 5.97 9.19 -22.55
CA ILE A 151 6.62 9.90 -21.44
C ILE A 151 5.97 9.49 -20.11
N GLY A 152 4.63 9.48 -20.03
CA GLY A 152 3.92 9.04 -18.83
C GLY A 152 4.23 7.58 -18.48
N ARG A 153 4.30 6.71 -19.47
CA ARG A 153 4.71 5.32 -19.32
C ARG A 153 6.13 5.21 -18.72
N GLU A 154 7.09 5.94 -19.28
CA GLU A 154 8.47 5.93 -18.81
C GLU A 154 8.57 6.38 -17.33
N ILE A 155 7.80 7.41 -16.94
CA ILE A 155 7.73 7.89 -15.56
C ILE A 155 7.17 6.81 -14.64
N ILE A 156 6.08 6.14 -15.04
CA ILE A 156 5.45 5.05 -14.29
C ILE A 156 6.45 3.90 -14.07
N GLU A 157 7.14 3.47 -15.12
CA GLU A 157 8.13 2.38 -15.06
C GLU A 157 9.36 2.77 -14.21
N LYS A 158 9.90 3.98 -14.36
CA LYS A 158 11.01 4.50 -13.55
C LYS A 158 10.63 4.66 -12.07
N SER A 159 9.35 4.88 -11.79
CA SER A 159 8.83 4.93 -10.42
C SER A 159 8.57 3.55 -9.82
N GLY A 160 8.94 2.46 -10.52
CA GLY A 160 8.84 1.08 -10.02
C GLY A 160 7.48 0.41 -10.23
N TYR A 161 6.53 1.06 -10.90
CA TYR A 161 5.23 0.48 -11.23
C TYR A 161 5.26 -0.23 -12.59
N VAL A 162 4.29 -1.10 -12.83
CA VAL A 162 4.12 -1.73 -14.14
C VAL A 162 3.14 -0.91 -14.97
N ALA A 163 3.63 -0.25 -16.02
CA ALA A 163 2.77 0.49 -16.93
C ALA A 163 1.88 -0.47 -17.75
N VAL A 164 0.63 -0.08 -17.97
CA VAL A 164 -0.37 -0.88 -18.68
C VAL A 164 -0.79 -0.26 -20.01
N LEU A 165 -0.35 0.97 -20.29
CA LEU A 165 -0.69 1.72 -21.48
C LEU A 165 0.50 1.74 -22.45
N GLU A 166 0.24 1.43 -23.71
CA GLU A 166 1.14 1.70 -24.83
C GLU A 166 0.84 3.12 -25.29
N GLY A 167 1.72 4.05 -24.94
CA GLY A 167 1.45 5.46 -25.17
C GLY A 167 2.02 5.97 -26.49
N ASP A 168 1.26 6.84 -27.16
CA ASP A 168 1.74 7.65 -28.26
C ASP A 168 2.73 8.73 -27.77
N GLU A 169 3.43 9.37 -28.70
CA GLU A 169 4.27 10.53 -28.38
C GLU A 169 3.42 11.68 -27.85
N TYR A 170 3.85 12.27 -26.75
CA TYR A 170 3.17 13.44 -26.19
C TYR A 170 3.72 14.74 -26.80
N VAL A 171 2.82 15.55 -27.36
CA VAL A 171 3.13 16.90 -27.85
C VAL A 171 2.41 17.91 -26.96
N THR A 172 3.18 18.78 -26.29
CA THR A 172 2.61 19.82 -25.42
C THR A 172 1.77 20.83 -26.20
N LYS A 173 0.57 21.10 -25.71
CA LYS A 173 -0.35 22.08 -26.27
C LYS A 173 -0.23 23.47 -25.63
N LYS A 174 0.69 23.64 -24.67
CA LYS A 174 0.92 24.90 -23.93
C LYS A 174 -0.38 25.48 -23.33
N LEU A 175 -1.21 24.62 -22.78
CA LEU A 175 -2.47 25.00 -22.15
C LEU A 175 -2.23 25.75 -20.82
N SER A 176 -3.29 26.37 -20.33
CA SER A 176 -3.32 26.98 -19.00
C SER A 176 -4.59 26.60 -18.28
N GLY A 177 -4.54 26.56 -16.95
CA GLY A 177 -5.70 26.22 -16.13
C GLY A 177 -5.32 25.50 -14.85
N LYS A 178 -6.35 25.03 -14.15
CA LYS A 178 -6.23 24.28 -12.91
C LYS A 178 -6.84 22.89 -13.09
N ILE A 179 -6.19 21.89 -12.51
CA ILE A 179 -6.68 20.51 -12.41
C ILE A 179 -6.72 20.16 -10.92
N THR A 180 -7.83 19.59 -10.48
CA THR A 180 -7.98 19.04 -9.12
C THR A 180 -8.01 17.52 -9.17
N VAL A 181 -7.15 16.91 -8.37
CA VAL A 181 -7.04 15.46 -8.23
C VAL A 181 -7.32 15.10 -6.79
N ASN A 182 -8.15 14.07 -6.54
CA ASN A 182 -8.46 13.63 -5.18
C ASN A 182 -8.44 12.10 -5.09
N GLY A 183 -8.03 11.53 -3.96
CA GLY A 183 -8.23 10.11 -3.68
C GLY A 183 -7.02 9.38 -3.09
N SER A 184 -6.86 8.16 -3.53
CA SER A 184 -6.00 7.12 -2.93
C SER A 184 -4.58 7.58 -2.55
N SER A 185 -4.25 7.46 -1.25
CA SER A 185 -2.89 7.67 -0.73
C SER A 185 -1.84 6.70 -1.29
N SER A 186 -2.25 5.59 -1.91
CA SER A 186 -1.31 4.67 -2.58
C SER A 186 -1.00 5.09 -4.01
N VAL A 187 -1.92 5.81 -4.66
CA VAL A 187 -1.74 6.32 -6.04
C VAL A 187 -1.04 7.68 -6.03
N SER A 188 -1.19 8.46 -4.95
CA SER A 188 -0.67 9.83 -4.91
C SER A 188 0.82 9.97 -5.25
N PRO A 189 1.75 9.10 -4.83
CA PRO A 189 3.17 9.30 -5.17
C PRO A 189 3.45 9.32 -6.67
N ILE A 190 2.87 8.39 -7.42
CA ILE A 190 3.05 8.38 -8.88
C ILE A 190 2.29 9.53 -9.55
N MET A 191 1.11 9.89 -9.04
CA MET A 191 0.33 11.01 -9.56
C MET A 191 1.06 12.35 -9.35
N GLU A 192 1.71 12.52 -8.20
CA GLU A 192 2.54 13.70 -7.90
C GLU A 192 3.70 13.81 -8.88
N THR A 193 4.44 12.71 -9.12
CA THR A 193 5.54 12.70 -10.09
C THR A 193 5.05 13.03 -11.50
N LEU A 194 3.94 12.43 -11.95
CA LEU A 194 3.35 12.72 -13.26
C LEU A 194 2.89 14.17 -13.37
N ALA A 195 2.29 14.73 -12.32
CA ALA A 195 1.83 16.10 -12.26
C ALA A 195 3.00 17.10 -12.30
N GLU A 196 4.06 16.85 -11.53
CA GLU A 196 5.26 17.69 -11.52
C GLU A 196 5.93 17.75 -12.89
N GLU A 197 6.14 16.60 -13.54
CA GLU A 197 6.76 16.53 -14.85
C GLU A 197 5.86 17.19 -15.93
N TYR A 198 4.54 16.98 -15.85
CA TYR A 198 3.60 17.66 -16.75
C TYR A 198 3.63 19.19 -16.59
N MET A 199 3.65 19.70 -15.35
CA MET A 199 3.71 21.15 -15.08
C MET A 199 5.02 21.79 -15.56
N LYS A 200 6.15 21.06 -15.59
CA LYS A 200 7.40 21.56 -16.20
C LYS A 200 7.24 21.83 -17.68
N LEU A 201 6.48 21.00 -18.40
CA LEU A 201 6.17 21.19 -19.82
C LEU A 201 5.08 22.23 -20.06
N ASN A 202 4.17 22.41 -19.10
CA ASN A 202 2.99 23.28 -19.19
C ASN A 202 2.96 24.25 -17.99
N SER A 203 3.89 25.18 -17.94
CA SER A 203 4.15 26.08 -16.78
C SER A 203 2.99 27.00 -16.38
N LYS A 204 1.93 27.10 -17.20
CA LYS A 204 0.71 27.85 -16.89
C LYS A 204 -0.42 26.96 -16.34
N VAL A 205 -0.14 25.66 -16.13
CA VAL A 205 -1.07 24.73 -15.52
C VAL A 205 -0.71 24.57 -14.03
N LYS A 206 -1.73 24.53 -13.19
CA LYS A 206 -1.61 24.17 -11.78
C LYS A 206 -2.39 22.87 -11.52
N ILE A 207 -1.73 21.86 -10.95
CA ILE A 207 -2.37 20.62 -10.51
C ILE A 207 -2.34 20.58 -8.99
N GLU A 208 -3.51 20.42 -8.37
CA GLU A 208 -3.66 20.27 -6.93
C GLU A 208 -4.10 18.85 -6.61
N ILE A 209 -3.32 18.16 -5.78
CA ILE A 209 -3.58 16.77 -5.37
C ILE A 209 -3.99 16.77 -3.90
N ASN A 210 -5.19 16.24 -3.64
CA ASN A 210 -5.72 16.06 -2.31
C ASN A 210 -5.75 14.56 -1.98
N ILE A 211 -5.00 14.17 -0.96
CA ILE A 211 -4.86 12.78 -0.56
C ILE A 211 -6.01 12.39 0.37
N SER A 212 -6.70 11.30 0.02
CA SER A 212 -7.74 10.67 0.81
C SER A 212 -7.71 9.14 0.60
N ASP A 213 -8.85 8.51 0.54
CA ASP A 213 -9.02 7.11 0.15
C ASP A 213 -9.64 6.97 -1.25
N SER A 214 -9.67 5.73 -1.78
CA SER A 214 -10.18 5.47 -3.13
C SER A 214 -11.67 5.75 -3.28
N SER A 215 -12.48 5.43 -2.28
CA SER A 215 -13.93 5.64 -2.34
C SER A 215 -14.29 7.13 -2.33
N THR A 216 -13.55 7.90 -1.53
CA THR A 216 -13.66 9.38 -1.51
C THR A 216 -13.23 9.98 -2.84
N GLY A 217 -12.13 9.51 -3.44
CA GLY A 217 -11.67 9.95 -4.77
C GLY A 217 -12.70 9.69 -5.86
N ILE A 218 -13.23 8.46 -5.93
CA ILE A 218 -14.27 8.07 -6.89
C ILE A 218 -15.53 8.92 -6.68
N THR A 219 -15.98 9.08 -5.43
CA THR A 219 -17.18 9.89 -5.12
C THR A 219 -16.99 11.36 -5.48
N SER A 220 -15.79 11.91 -5.27
CA SER A 220 -15.46 13.28 -5.66
C SER A 220 -15.54 13.47 -7.18
N ALA A 221 -15.05 12.49 -7.96
CA ALA A 221 -15.17 12.52 -9.41
C ALA A 221 -16.64 12.40 -9.87
N ILE A 222 -17.43 11.50 -9.28
CA ILE A 222 -18.86 11.36 -9.57
C ILE A 222 -19.60 12.69 -9.35
N ASN A 223 -19.33 13.34 -8.24
CA ASN A 223 -20.00 14.60 -7.87
C ASN A 223 -19.43 15.84 -8.58
N GLY A 224 -18.32 15.71 -9.33
CA GLY A 224 -17.64 16.83 -9.98
C GLY A 224 -16.88 17.74 -9.01
N ASN A 225 -16.53 17.26 -7.83
CA ASN A 225 -15.73 17.97 -6.83
C ASN A 225 -14.23 17.91 -7.14
N CYS A 226 -13.82 17.04 -8.08
CA CYS A 226 -12.48 16.99 -8.66
C CYS A 226 -12.57 16.62 -10.15
N ASP A 227 -11.52 16.92 -10.90
CA ASP A 227 -11.40 16.54 -12.32
C ASP A 227 -11.03 15.07 -12.46
N ILE A 228 -10.19 14.57 -11.54
CA ILE A 228 -9.63 13.22 -11.57
C ILE A 228 -9.72 12.61 -10.17
N GLY A 229 -10.39 11.47 -10.04
CA GLY A 229 -10.39 10.66 -8.83
C GLY A 229 -9.33 9.56 -8.90
N MET A 230 -8.53 9.37 -7.86
CA MET A 230 -7.53 8.29 -7.78
C MET A 230 -8.07 7.07 -7.05
N SER A 231 -7.87 5.88 -7.61
CA SER A 231 -8.28 4.61 -7.00
C SER A 231 -7.19 3.56 -7.09
N SER A 232 -6.91 2.89 -5.97
CA SER A 232 -6.01 1.73 -5.88
C SER A 232 -6.75 0.40 -5.83
N ARG A 233 -7.96 0.36 -6.38
CA ARG A 233 -8.79 -0.80 -6.65
C ARG A 233 -9.53 -0.63 -7.96
N THR A 234 -10.08 -1.71 -8.47
CA THR A 234 -11.03 -1.65 -9.58
C THR A 234 -12.24 -0.78 -9.20
N ILE A 235 -12.69 0.06 -10.13
CA ILE A 235 -13.92 0.85 -10.00
C ILE A 235 -15.07 -0.07 -10.39
N ASN A 236 -16.00 -0.27 -9.48
CA ASN A 236 -17.07 -1.23 -9.69
C ASN A 236 -18.17 -0.71 -10.62
N GLN A 237 -18.98 -1.61 -11.18
CA GLN A 237 -20.00 -1.26 -12.14
C GLN A 237 -21.06 -0.28 -11.60
N SER A 238 -21.37 -0.35 -10.32
CA SER A 238 -22.33 0.57 -9.68
C SER A 238 -21.80 2.00 -9.56
N GLU A 239 -20.47 2.16 -9.49
CA GLU A 239 -19.79 3.46 -9.53
C GLU A 239 -19.71 3.99 -10.97
N LEU A 240 -19.33 3.13 -11.94
CA LEU A 240 -19.29 3.48 -13.37
C LEU A 240 -20.66 3.95 -13.89
N ASN A 241 -21.72 3.31 -13.47
CA ASN A 241 -23.10 3.67 -13.84
C ASN A 241 -23.53 5.07 -13.35
N LYS A 242 -22.72 5.73 -12.50
CA LYS A 242 -22.94 7.11 -12.05
C LYS A 242 -22.30 8.16 -12.97
N GLY A 243 -21.93 7.78 -14.18
CA GLY A 243 -21.45 8.69 -15.22
C GLY A 243 -19.96 9.04 -15.14
N ILE A 244 -19.16 8.11 -14.64
CA ILE A 244 -17.70 8.19 -14.70
C ILE A 244 -17.13 7.07 -15.56
N LYS A 245 -15.89 7.27 -16.04
CA LYS A 245 -15.07 6.26 -16.71
C LYS A 245 -13.86 5.92 -15.85
N SER A 246 -13.44 4.67 -15.91
CA SER A 246 -12.19 4.19 -15.32
C SER A 246 -11.11 4.12 -16.38
N ILE A 247 -9.94 4.63 -16.06
CA ILE A 247 -8.72 4.47 -16.87
C ILE A 247 -7.69 3.82 -15.97
N GLU A 248 -7.28 2.60 -16.29
CA GLU A 248 -6.15 1.95 -15.63
C GLU A 248 -4.85 2.61 -16.09
N ILE A 249 -4.02 3.05 -15.14
CA ILE A 249 -2.77 3.76 -15.44
C ILE A 249 -1.53 2.92 -15.13
N ALA A 250 -1.61 2.02 -14.16
CA ALA A 250 -0.51 1.16 -13.75
C ALA A 250 -1.01 -0.07 -13.01
N LYS A 251 -0.14 -1.10 -12.89
CA LYS A 251 -0.28 -2.16 -11.87
C LYS A 251 0.74 -1.95 -10.76
N ASP A 252 0.31 -2.27 -9.54
CA ASP A 252 1.08 -2.16 -8.31
C ASP A 252 0.94 -3.44 -7.49
N GLY A 253 2.03 -3.88 -6.87
CA GLY A 253 1.99 -4.98 -5.91
C GLY A 253 1.58 -4.51 -4.53
N ILE A 254 0.80 -5.34 -3.81
CA ILE A 254 0.56 -5.15 -2.39
C ILE A 254 1.54 -6.02 -1.62
N ALA A 255 2.52 -5.41 -0.95
CA ALA A 255 3.43 -6.10 -0.06
C ALA A 255 2.76 -6.33 1.30
N VAL A 256 2.80 -7.56 1.79
CA VAL A 256 2.58 -7.85 3.21
C VAL A 256 3.86 -7.48 3.94
N ILE A 257 3.75 -6.64 4.95
CA ILE A 257 4.88 -6.06 5.65
C ILE A 257 4.89 -6.39 7.14
N VAL A 258 6.08 -6.52 7.66
CA VAL A 258 6.33 -6.72 9.09
C VAL A 258 7.42 -5.76 9.56
N ASN A 259 7.53 -5.60 10.88
CA ASN A 259 8.64 -4.86 11.46
C ASN A 259 9.99 -5.47 11.02
N LYS A 260 11.02 -4.66 10.80
CA LYS A 260 12.35 -5.11 10.36
C LYS A 260 13.01 -6.17 11.28
N TYR A 261 12.63 -6.22 12.55
CA TYR A 261 13.13 -7.20 13.52
C TYR A 261 12.32 -8.50 13.58
N ASN A 262 11.21 -8.59 12.85
CA ASN A 262 10.44 -9.83 12.72
C ASN A 262 11.25 -10.87 11.92
N THR A 263 11.22 -12.15 12.32
CA THR A 263 12.02 -13.22 11.69
C THR A 263 11.33 -13.93 10.54
N VAL A 264 10.01 -13.77 10.40
CA VAL A 264 9.21 -14.38 9.32
C VAL A 264 9.60 -13.82 7.96
N LYS A 265 9.97 -14.69 7.03
CA LYS A 265 10.41 -14.31 5.67
C LYS A 265 9.37 -14.64 4.60
N ASN A 266 8.51 -15.59 4.86
CA ASN A 266 7.50 -16.08 3.92
C ASN A 266 6.21 -16.40 4.67
N LEU A 267 5.08 -16.10 4.07
CA LEU A 267 3.75 -16.50 4.51
C LEU A 267 3.02 -17.16 3.34
N SER A 268 2.21 -18.16 3.62
CA SER A 268 1.25 -18.64 2.63
C SER A 268 0.06 -17.67 2.55
N SER A 269 -0.62 -17.64 1.42
CA SER A 269 -1.87 -16.88 1.25
C SER A 269 -2.90 -17.28 2.31
N SER A 270 -2.98 -18.57 2.68
CA SER A 270 -3.85 -19.07 3.75
C SER A 270 -3.46 -18.57 5.13
N ALA A 271 -2.15 -18.43 5.41
CA ALA A 271 -1.68 -17.88 6.68
C ALA A 271 -2.08 -16.40 6.81
N VAL A 272 -1.91 -15.61 5.74
CA VAL A 272 -2.36 -14.19 5.72
C VAL A 272 -3.87 -14.10 5.94
N ASN A 273 -4.66 -14.93 5.25
CA ASN A 273 -6.10 -15.02 5.46
C ASN A 273 -6.43 -15.28 6.94
N SER A 274 -5.83 -16.31 7.53
CA SER A 274 -6.09 -16.72 8.92
C SER A 274 -5.70 -15.62 9.93
N ILE A 275 -4.58 -14.93 9.72
CA ILE A 275 -4.14 -13.82 10.56
C ILE A 275 -5.16 -12.67 10.50
N TYR A 276 -5.54 -12.24 9.30
CA TYR A 276 -6.43 -11.09 9.14
C TYR A 276 -7.88 -11.37 9.50
N ARG A 277 -8.29 -12.63 9.55
CA ARG A 277 -9.59 -13.04 10.09
C ARG A 277 -9.59 -13.19 11.61
N GLY A 278 -8.40 -13.19 12.24
CA GLY A 278 -8.26 -13.39 13.68
C GLY A 278 -8.29 -14.87 14.11
N ASP A 279 -8.12 -15.79 13.17
CA ASP A 279 -8.06 -17.23 13.44
C ASP A 279 -6.65 -17.67 13.90
N CYS A 280 -5.61 -16.92 13.52
CA CYS A 280 -4.22 -17.10 13.97
C CYS A 280 -3.79 -15.85 14.76
N LEU A 281 -3.53 -16.03 16.06
CA LEU A 281 -3.27 -14.91 16.97
C LEU A 281 -1.79 -14.71 17.30
N ARG A 282 -0.94 -15.71 17.17
CA ARG A 282 0.48 -15.63 17.56
C ARG A 282 1.37 -16.04 16.41
N TRP A 283 2.56 -15.43 16.36
CA TRP A 283 3.55 -15.72 15.32
C TRP A 283 4.00 -17.21 15.30
N ILE A 284 4.05 -17.88 16.47
CA ILE A 284 4.41 -19.30 16.58
C ILE A 284 3.34 -20.25 16.02
N ASP A 285 2.09 -19.81 15.90
CA ASP A 285 0.96 -20.62 15.46
C ASP A 285 0.79 -20.60 13.91
N ILE A 286 1.61 -19.85 13.19
CA ILE A 286 1.58 -19.78 11.73
C ILE A 286 2.02 -21.11 11.11
N LYS A 287 1.17 -21.67 10.25
CA LYS A 287 1.38 -22.94 9.55
C LYS A 287 1.71 -22.74 8.08
#